data_fb5333a27d0105b04fe76ee2f0c89832
#
_entry.id   fb5333a27d0105b04fe76ee2f0c89832
#
_cell.length_a   1.000
_cell.length_b   1.000
_cell.length_c   1.000
_cell.angle_alpha   90.00
_cell.angle_beta   90.00
_cell.angle_gamma   90.00
#
_symmetry.space_group_name_H-M   'P 1'
#
loop_
_entity.id
_entity.type
_entity.pdbx_description
1 polymer ?
#
loop_
_entity_poly.entity_id
_entity_poly.type
_entity_poly.pdbx_seq_one_letter_code
_entity_poly.pdbx_strand_id
1 'polypeptide(L)'
;MAKQNAYLAKQAAVNRGFFKAGEQTGRQVVIDMMVLALRDPEIMGKDTFGKERLLKVVKGIEHYMDVFEQAFQATDETDYWRAKLDAALADAFGEEMHDTFSKRYEYCCDYDYVKGKWKK
;
A
#
# COMPACT_ATOMS: atom_id res chain seq x y z
N MET A 1 24.90 6.90 -28.93
CA MET A 1 24.88 7.01 -27.46
C MET A 1 23.76 7.89 -26.95
N ALA A 2 23.63 9.13 -27.39
CA ALA A 2 22.54 10.03 -26.97
C ALA A 2 21.13 9.49 -27.25
N LYS A 3 20.91 8.88 -28.43
CA LYS A 3 19.63 8.27 -28.80
C LYS A 3 19.26 7.08 -27.92
N GLN A 4 20.24 6.26 -27.53
CA GLN A 4 20.04 5.11 -26.67
C GLN A 4 19.67 5.54 -25.24
N ASN A 5 20.32 6.57 -24.72
CA ASN A 5 20.02 7.12 -23.41
C ASN A 5 18.63 7.74 -23.35
N ALA A 6 18.22 8.44 -24.43
CA ALA A 6 16.87 9.00 -24.51
C ALA A 6 15.79 7.91 -24.56
N TYR A 7 16.05 6.81 -25.29
CA TYR A 7 15.13 5.67 -25.35
C TYR A 7 14.97 5.01 -23.97
N LEU A 8 16.07 4.75 -23.27
CA LEU A 8 16.04 4.15 -21.96
C LEU A 8 15.33 5.03 -20.93
N ALA A 9 15.56 6.33 -20.99
CA ALA A 9 14.87 7.29 -20.12
C ALA A 9 13.36 7.30 -20.36
N LYS A 10 12.94 7.25 -21.62
CA LYS A 10 11.53 7.20 -22.00
C LYS A 10 10.89 5.89 -21.54
N GLN A 11 11.58 4.76 -21.71
CA GLN A 11 11.07 3.45 -21.27
C GLN A 11 10.92 3.42 -19.75
N ALA A 12 11.88 3.97 -18.99
CA ALA A 12 11.78 4.07 -17.55
C ALA A 12 10.59 4.92 -17.09
N ALA A 13 10.33 6.04 -17.79
CA ALA A 13 9.19 6.90 -17.51
C ALA A 13 7.87 6.18 -17.76
N VAL A 14 7.75 5.42 -18.85
CA VAL A 14 6.56 4.60 -19.16
C VAL A 14 6.33 3.54 -18.09
N ASN A 15 7.39 2.84 -17.67
CA ASN A 15 7.31 1.81 -16.63
C ASN A 15 6.85 2.41 -15.29
N ARG A 16 7.36 3.57 -14.91
CA ARG A 16 6.91 4.27 -13.70
C ARG A 16 5.45 4.66 -13.78
N GLY A 17 4.99 5.09 -14.97
CA GLY A 17 3.58 5.43 -15.19
C GLY A 17 2.66 4.24 -15.00
N PHE A 18 3.02 3.07 -15.55
CA PHE A 18 2.25 1.83 -15.37
C PHE A 18 2.24 1.37 -13.91
N PHE A 19 3.37 1.44 -13.23
CA PHE A 19 3.46 1.08 -11.82
C PHE A 19 2.54 1.96 -10.97
N LYS A 20 2.57 3.27 -11.19
CA LYS A 20 1.75 4.23 -10.46
C LYS A 20 0.26 4.00 -10.71
N ALA A 21 -0.13 3.74 -11.96
CA ALA A 21 -1.51 3.44 -12.32
C ALA A 21 -1.99 2.15 -11.64
N GLY A 22 -1.15 1.10 -11.60
CA GLY A 22 -1.46 -0.14 -10.91
C GLY A 22 -1.62 0.04 -9.41
N GLU A 23 -0.76 0.83 -8.80
CA GLU A 23 -0.85 1.17 -7.39
C GLU A 23 -2.16 1.90 -7.05
N GLN A 24 -2.52 2.91 -7.84
CA GLN A 24 -3.76 3.67 -7.64
C GLN A 24 -4.99 2.78 -7.82
N THR A 25 -4.99 1.91 -8.83
CA THR A 25 -6.07 0.96 -9.05
C THR A 25 -6.21 -0.01 -7.88
N GLY A 26 -5.10 -0.54 -7.38
CA GLY A 26 -5.09 -1.42 -6.22
C GLY A 26 -5.65 -0.77 -4.97
N ARG A 27 -5.28 0.49 -4.71
CA ARG A 27 -5.83 1.27 -3.60
C ARG A 27 -7.34 1.39 -3.70
N GLN A 28 -7.84 1.74 -4.88
CA GLN A 28 -9.28 1.91 -5.10
C GLN A 28 -10.04 0.61 -4.92
N VAL A 29 -9.51 -0.50 -5.43
CA VAL A 29 -10.14 -1.82 -5.27
C VAL A 29 -10.26 -2.19 -3.79
N VAL A 30 -9.21 -1.98 -3.00
CA VAL A 30 -9.24 -2.26 -1.56
C VAL A 30 -10.30 -1.40 -0.85
N ILE A 31 -10.34 -0.12 -1.16
CA ILE A 31 -11.35 0.80 -0.57
C ILE A 31 -12.75 0.34 -0.93
N ASP A 32 -13.01 0.02 -2.20
CA ASP A 32 -14.32 -0.44 -2.65
C ASP A 32 -14.75 -1.72 -1.95
N MET A 33 -13.86 -2.70 -1.86
CA MET A 33 -14.15 -3.98 -1.21
C MET A 33 -14.41 -3.80 0.28
N MET A 34 -13.66 -2.94 0.94
CA MET A 34 -13.86 -2.64 2.36
C MET A 34 -15.20 -1.95 2.62
N VAL A 35 -15.58 -0.99 1.78
CA VAL A 35 -16.88 -0.34 1.87
C VAL A 35 -18.01 -1.35 1.75
N LEU A 36 -17.93 -2.24 0.76
CA LEU A 36 -18.94 -3.28 0.56
C LEU A 36 -19.00 -4.25 1.74
N ALA A 37 -17.86 -4.67 2.26
CA ALA A 37 -17.80 -5.58 3.41
C ALA A 37 -18.39 -4.97 4.67
N LEU A 38 -18.08 -3.71 4.96
CA LEU A 38 -18.58 -3.01 6.15
C LEU A 38 -20.07 -2.72 6.08
N ARG A 39 -20.65 -2.70 4.90
CA ARG A 39 -22.07 -2.48 4.66
C ARG A 39 -22.88 -3.75 4.68
N ASP A 40 -22.26 -4.90 4.48
CA ASP A 40 -22.94 -6.18 4.26
C ASP A 40 -23.37 -6.81 5.58
N PRO A 41 -24.71 -6.99 5.82
CA PRO A 41 -25.19 -7.63 7.04
C PRO A 41 -24.78 -9.10 7.17
N GLU A 42 -24.52 -9.80 6.07
CA GLU A 42 -24.03 -11.19 6.11
C GLU A 42 -22.61 -11.26 6.69
N ILE A 43 -21.81 -10.21 6.50
CA ILE A 43 -20.44 -10.13 7.04
C ILE A 43 -20.43 -9.52 8.43
N MET A 44 -21.10 -8.38 8.60
CA MET A 44 -21.03 -7.56 9.82
C MET A 44 -22.16 -7.83 10.81
N GLY A 45 -23.18 -8.58 10.43
CA GLY A 45 -24.33 -8.79 11.29
C GLY A 45 -25.06 -7.48 11.58
N LYS A 46 -25.22 -7.17 12.88
CA LYS A 46 -25.88 -5.94 13.33
C LYS A 46 -24.95 -4.73 13.30
N ASP A 47 -23.64 -4.92 13.07
CA ASP A 47 -22.64 -3.88 13.14
C ASP A 47 -22.34 -3.24 11.78
N THR A 48 -23.31 -3.28 10.85
CA THR A 48 -23.16 -2.64 9.53
C THR A 48 -22.94 -1.14 9.64
N PHE A 49 -22.16 -0.60 8.71
CA PHE A 49 -21.86 0.82 8.66
C PHE A 49 -22.81 1.53 7.69
N GLY A 50 -23.41 2.62 8.14
CA GLY A 50 -24.15 3.54 7.29
C GLY A 50 -23.22 4.49 6.52
N LYS A 51 -23.82 5.31 5.66
CA LYS A 51 -23.09 6.22 4.77
C LYS A 51 -22.06 7.10 5.49
N GLU A 52 -22.45 7.71 6.60
CA GLU A 52 -21.56 8.63 7.34
C GLU A 52 -20.34 7.91 7.91
N ARG A 53 -20.55 6.73 8.49
CA ARG A 53 -19.46 5.93 9.06
C ARG A 53 -18.55 5.41 7.96
N LEU A 54 -19.11 5.00 6.82
CA LEU A 54 -18.33 4.57 5.66
C LEU A 54 -17.42 5.67 5.14
N LEU A 55 -17.93 6.90 5.04
CA LEU A 55 -17.14 8.06 4.63
C LEU A 55 -15.98 8.33 5.59
N LYS A 56 -16.20 8.18 6.90
CA LYS A 56 -15.13 8.31 7.90
C LYS A 56 -14.05 7.26 7.72
N VAL A 57 -14.44 6.01 7.45
CA VAL A 57 -13.49 4.92 7.22
C VAL A 57 -12.67 5.18 5.96
N VAL A 58 -13.31 5.57 4.85
CA VAL A 58 -12.61 5.88 3.59
C VAL A 58 -11.58 7.00 3.80
N LYS A 59 -11.98 8.08 4.45
CA LYS A 59 -11.06 9.19 4.76
C LYS A 59 -9.91 8.74 5.66
N GLY A 60 -10.19 7.89 6.62
CA GLY A 60 -9.17 7.31 7.49
C GLY A 60 -8.17 6.46 6.73
N ILE A 61 -8.64 5.64 5.80
CA ILE A 61 -7.78 4.81 4.95
C ILE A 61 -6.85 5.70 4.11
N GLU A 62 -7.41 6.71 3.46
CA GLU A 62 -6.63 7.67 2.67
C GLU A 62 -5.57 8.37 3.52
N HIS A 63 -5.94 8.78 4.73
CA HIS A 63 -5.01 9.40 5.67
C HIS A 63 -3.83 8.47 6.00
N TYR A 64 -4.10 7.21 6.33
CA TYR A 64 -3.04 6.27 6.65
C TYR A 64 -2.20 5.87 5.44
N MET A 65 -2.77 5.85 4.24
CA MET A 65 -2.00 5.65 3.01
C MET A 65 -0.98 6.77 2.84
N ASP A 66 -1.37 8.02 3.12
CA ASP A 66 -0.45 9.15 3.06
C ASP A 66 0.61 9.11 4.18
N VAL A 67 0.20 8.78 5.40
CA VAL A 67 1.12 8.70 6.54
C VAL A 67 2.20 7.64 6.32
N PHE A 68 1.83 6.49 5.79
CA PHE A 68 2.73 5.36 5.63
C PHE A 68 3.27 5.20 4.20
N GLU A 69 3.11 6.21 3.35
CA GLU A 69 3.63 6.17 1.98
C GLU A 69 5.12 5.81 1.92
N GLN A 70 5.91 6.37 2.83
CA GLN A 70 7.36 6.12 2.86
C GLN A 70 7.73 4.68 3.22
N ALA A 71 6.83 3.91 3.81
CA ALA A 71 7.07 2.48 4.04
C ALA A 71 7.16 1.68 2.73
N PHE A 72 6.56 2.19 1.67
CA PHE A 72 6.47 1.55 0.35
C PHE A 72 7.39 2.19 -0.68
N GLN A 73 8.14 3.23 -0.31
CA GLN A 73 9.09 3.91 -1.17
C GLN A 73 10.53 3.60 -0.76
N ALA A 74 11.44 3.57 -1.73
CA ALA A 74 12.86 3.38 -1.48
C ALA A 74 13.49 4.70 -1.05
N THR A 75 13.39 5.04 0.23
CA THR A 75 13.99 6.23 0.84
C THR A 75 14.89 5.83 2.02
N ASP A 76 15.67 6.78 2.53
CA ASP A 76 16.52 6.55 3.69
C ASP A 76 15.72 6.23 4.97
N GLU A 77 14.45 6.61 4.99
CA GLU A 77 13.56 6.42 6.15
C GLU A 77 12.61 5.22 6.02
N THR A 78 12.77 4.41 4.97
CA THR A 78 11.87 3.28 4.69
C THR A 78 11.76 2.33 5.87
N ASP A 79 12.89 1.94 6.47
CA ASP A 79 12.91 0.98 7.59
C ASP A 79 12.20 1.53 8.82
N TYR A 80 12.37 2.82 9.09
CA TYR A 80 11.69 3.49 10.18
C TYR A 80 10.16 3.46 10.00
N TRP A 81 9.68 3.77 8.80
CA TRP A 81 8.24 3.79 8.52
C TRP A 81 7.64 2.39 8.50
N ARG A 82 8.39 1.39 8.03
CA ARG A 82 7.96 -0.02 8.10
C ARG A 82 7.81 -0.50 9.53
N ALA A 83 8.76 -0.16 10.39
CA ALA A 83 8.68 -0.49 11.82
C ALA A 83 7.51 0.20 12.50
N LYS A 84 7.24 1.46 12.16
CA LYS A 84 6.09 2.19 12.70
C LYS A 84 4.76 1.57 12.26
N LEU A 85 4.65 1.19 11.00
CA LEU A 85 3.45 0.52 10.48
C LEU A 85 3.22 -0.80 11.21
N ASP A 86 4.26 -1.59 11.38
CA ASP A 86 4.19 -2.86 12.11
C ASP A 86 3.73 -2.66 13.55
N ALA A 87 4.28 -1.66 14.24
CA ALA A 87 3.90 -1.36 15.62
C ALA A 87 2.42 -0.92 15.72
N ALA A 88 1.96 -0.10 14.77
CA ALA A 88 0.57 0.35 14.75
C ALA A 88 -0.41 -0.80 14.51
N LEU A 89 -0.08 -1.73 13.61
CA LEU A 89 -0.91 -2.89 13.33
C LEU A 89 -0.88 -3.90 14.49
N ALA A 90 0.26 -4.10 15.13
CA ALA A 90 0.38 -4.95 16.30
C ALA A 90 -0.48 -4.42 17.46
N ASP A 91 -0.52 -3.10 17.63
CA ASP A 91 -1.38 -2.46 18.62
C ASP A 91 -2.87 -2.70 18.32
N ALA A 92 -3.25 -2.65 17.03
CA ALA A 92 -4.64 -2.83 16.61
C ALA A 92 -5.12 -4.28 16.70
N PHE A 93 -4.31 -5.24 16.29
CA PHE A 93 -4.70 -6.66 16.17
C PHE A 93 -4.16 -7.55 17.30
N GLY A 94 -3.18 -7.08 18.07
CA GLY A 94 -2.42 -7.93 18.98
C GLY A 94 -1.26 -8.64 18.28
N GLU A 95 -0.25 -8.98 19.06
CA GLU A 95 0.99 -9.58 18.51
C GLU A 95 0.78 -10.92 17.83
N GLU A 96 -0.20 -11.71 18.29
CA GLU A 96 -0.49 -13.04 17.76
C GLU A 96 -1.06 -13.02 16.34
N MET A 97 -1.74 -11.94 15.97
CA MET A 97 -2.40 -11.81 14.67
C MET A 97 -1.63 -10.93 13.70
N HIS A 98 -0.44 -10.53 14.08
CA HIS A 98 0.36 -9.57 13.32
C HIS A 98 1.57 -10.23 12.66
N ASP A 99 1.62 -10.18 11.34
CA ASP A 99 2.82 -10.53 10.57
C ASP A 99 3.66 -9.28 10.32
N THR A 100 4.98 -9.45 10.23
CA THR A 100 5.91 -8.36 9.92
C THR A 100 5.67 -7.80 8.51
N PHE A 101 6.14 -6.59 8.26
CA PHE A 101 6.06 -5.96 6.95
C PHE A 101 6.64 -6.86 5.85
N SER A 102 7.79 -7.46 6.10
CA SER A 102 8.45 -8.34 5.13
C SER A 102 7.60 -9.55 4.74
N LYS A 103 6.85 -10.10 5.67
CA LYS A 103 5.95 -11.23 5.39
C LYS A 103 4.70 -10.81 4.64
N ARG A 104 4.13 -9.66 5.00
CA ARG A 104 2.92 -9.16 4.34
C ARG A 104 3.18 -8.62 2.93
N TYR A 105 4.37 -8.09 2.71
CA TYR A 105 4.74 -7.40 1.47
C TYR A 105 6.04 -7.96 0.90
N GLU A 106 6.08 -9.25 0.66
CA GLU A 106 7.27 -9.94 0.15
C GLU A 106 7.80 -9.31 -1.13
N TYR A 107 6.91 -8.97 -2.06
CA TYR A 107 7.30 -8.35 -3.34
C TYR A 107 7.92 -6.97 -3.15
N CYS A 108 7.45 -6.18 -2.19
CA CYS A 108 8.01 -4.87 -1.90
C CYS A 108 9.41 -4.97 -1.30
N CYS A 109 9.66 -5.99 -0.49
CA CYS A 109 10.95 -6.20 0.16
C CYS A 109 11.99 -6.80 -0.79
N ASP A 110 11.55 -7.61 -1.73
CA ASP A 110 12.44 -8.34 -2.65
C ASP A 110 12.77 -7.57 -3.91
N TYR A 111 12.09 -6.46 -4.17
CA TYR A 111 12.32 -5.63 -5.34
C TYR A 111 13.06 -4.35 -4.96
N ASP A 112 14.18 -4.11 -5.61
CA ASP A 112 14.96 -2.89 -5.43
C ASP A 112 14.50 -1.84 -6.45
N TYR A 113 13.70 -0.90 -5.99
CA TYR A 113 13.14 0.15 -6.83
C TYR A 113 14.20 1.14 -7.35
N VAL A 114 15.31 1.27 -6.63
CA VAL A 114 16.40 2.14 -7.06
C VAL A 114 17.16 1.51 -8.21
N LYS A 115 17.49 0.23 -8.10
CA LYS A 115 18.22 -0.52 -9.13
C LYS A 115 17.30 -1.09 -10.22
N GLY A 116 16.00 -1.12 -9.97
CA GLY A 116 15.03 -1.72 -10.89
C GLY A 116 15.18 -3.24 -11.03
N LYS A 117 15.59 -3.91 -9.97
CA LYS A 117 15.87 -5.37 -9.97
C LYS A 117 15.29 -6.04 -8.74
N TRP A 118 14.95 -7.33 -8.91
CA TRP A 118 14.60 -8.17 -7.79
C TRP A 118 15.88 -8.49 -6.99
N LYS A 119 15.77 -8.43 -5.69
CA LYS A 119 16.85 -8.84 -4.78
C LYS A 119 16.96 -10.36 -4.81
N LYS A 120 18.18 -10.85 -4.83
CA LYS A 120 18.41 -12.29 -4.77
C LYS A 120 18.58 -12.77 -3.35
#